data_d532c0cc539de1a58a4d1f54474a140e
#
_entry.id   d532c0cc539de1a58a4d1f54474a140e
#
_cell.length_a   1.000
_cell.length_b   1.000
_cell.length_c   1.000
_cell.angle_alpha   90.00
_cell.angle_beta   90.00
_cell.angle_gamma   90.00
#
_symmetry.space_group_name_H-M   'P 1'
#
loop_
_entity.id
_entity.type
_entity.pdbx_description
1 polymer ?
#
loop_
_entity_poly.entity_id
_entity_poly.type
_entity_poly.pdbx_seq_one_letter_code
_entity_poly.pdbx_strand_id
1 'polypeptide(L)'
;LQDTEVTWLTDKVNNAGVRKTVLLSHHQLFTAFDSIDGQEVNMRLASQIGPLLPKLTHWIWGHEHNFVLYDSYMNLARSCCLGHGAFPVGIDEVVKVPKHPDVPVIKGDDGNPIRADTTGGLCNHGYAIIDLDGASGKVSYYRDSDEDTPMYEQVMN
;
A
#
# COMPACT_ATOMS: atom_id res chain seq x y z
N LEU A 1 7.00 1.44 16.21
CA LEU A 1 8.43 1.12 16.11
C LEU A 1 9.11 1.41 17.44
N GLN A 2 10.23 0.73 17.71
CA GLN A 2 11.14 1.06 18.80
C GLN A 2 12.03 2.24 18.38
N ASP A 3 12.59 2.99 19.35
CA ASP A 3 13.41 4.16 19.05
C ASP A 3 14.65 3.83 18.20
N THR A 4 15.21 2.66 18.40
CA THR A 4 16.35 2.17 17.59
C THR A 4 15.96 1.92 16.14
N GLU A 5 14.75 1.41 15.88
CA GLU A 5 14.22 1.19 14.52
C GLU A 5 13.93 2.52 13.83
N VAL A 6 13.32 3.47 14.56
CA VAL A 6 13.07 4.82 14.05
C VAL A 6 14.39 5.52 13.68
N THR A 7 15.38 5.42 14.56
CA THR A 7 16.72 5.99 14.32
C THR A 7 17.38 5.36 13.09
N TRP A 8 17.36 4.03 13.00
CA TRP A 8 17.91 3.31 11.86
C TRP A 8 17.22 3.69 10.54
N LEU A 9 15.88 3.68 10.52
CA LEU A 9 15.10 4.02 9.34
C LEU A 9 15.38 5.47 8.89
N THR A 10 15.40 6.38 9.85
CA THR A 10 15.70 7.81 9.62
C THR A 10 17.08 7.98 8.99
N ASP A 11 18.10 7.28 9.53
CA ASP A 11 19.44 7.30 8.95
C ASP A 11 19.44 6.79 7.50
N LYS A 12 18.80 5.64 7.23
CA LYS A 12 18.76 5.05 5.88
C LYS A 12 18.06 5.94 4.87
N VAL A 13 16.91 6.51 5.22
CA VAL A 13 16.16 7.39 4.33
C VAL A 13 16.92 8.69 4.09
N ASN A 14 17.50 9.31 5.13
CA ASN A 14 18.23 10.57 4.99
C ASN A 14 19.52 10.43 4.20
N ASN A 15 20.17 9.28 4.27
CA ASN A 15 21.42 8.99 3.55
C ASN A 15 21.21 8.22 2.24
N ALA A 16 19.97 8.14 1.74
CA ALA A 16 19.68 7.50 0.46
C ALA A 16 20.32 8.21 -0.75
N GLY A 17 20.60 9.52 -0.63
CA GLY A 17 21.13 10.32 -1.72
C GLY A 17 20.11 10.44 -2.85
N VAL A 18 20.53 10.08 -4.06
CA VAL A 18 19.66 10.08 -5.26
C VAL A 18 18.84 8.81 -5.44
N ARG A 19 19.02 7.82 -4.55
CA ARG A 19 18.26 6.56 -4.61
C ARG A 19 16.84 6.76 -4.17
N LYS A 20 15.91 6.12 -4.85
CA LYS A 20 14.51 6.05 -4.45
C LYS A 20 14.35 5.09 -3.27
N THR A 21 13.49 5.45 -2.35
CA THR A 21 13.23 4.65 -1.15
C THR A 21 11.84 4.04 -1.23
N VAL A 22 11.78 2.71 -1.23
CA VAL A 22 10.55 1.94 -1.07
C VAL A 22 10.51 1.38 0.35
N LEU A 23 9.44 1.63 1.08
CA LEU A 23 9.24 1.09 2.41
C LEU A 23 8.30 -0.12 2.33
N LEU A 24 8.67 -1.20 3.01
CA LEU A 24 7.83 -2.38 3.19
C LEU A 24 7.57 -2.58 4.68
N SER A 25 6.32 -2.77 5.07
CA SER A 25 5.95 -3.03 6.45
C SER A 25 4.76 -3.98 6.55
N HIS A 26 4.52 -4.54 7.74
CA HIS A 26 3.29 -5.28 7.99
C HIS A 26 2.13 -4.32 8.27
N HIS A 27 2.30 -3.40 9.22
CA HIS A 27 1.22 -2.49 9.60
C HIS A 27 1.15 -1.27 8.67
N GLN A 28 -0.08 -0.84 8.44
CA GLN A 28 -0.45 0.32 7.62
C GLN A 28 -0.17 1.66 8.33
N LEU A 29 0.12 2.68 7.52
CA LEU A 29 0.14 4.06 7.98
C LEU A 29 -1.27 4.65 8.08
N PHE A 30 -2.12 4.31 7.12
CA PHE A 30 -3.52 4.74 7.05
C PHE A 30 -4.38 3.71 6.32
N THR A 31 -5.68 3.89 6.38
CA THR A 31 -6.66 3.03 5.72
C THR A 31 -7.88 3.84 5.25
N ALA A 32 -8.41 3.49 4.08
CA ALA A 32 -9.70 4.00 3.62
C ALA A 32 -10.86 3.09 4.07
N PHE A 33 -10.61 1.80 4.31
CA PHE A 33 -11.66 0.79 4.43
C PHE A 33 -11.82 0.19 5.81
N ASP A 34 -10.84 0.36 6.69
CA ASP A 34 -10.89 -0.11 8.07
C ASP A 34 -10.70 1.05 9.05
N SER A 35 -10.37 0.77 10.29
CA SER A 35 -10.08 1.77 11.31
C SER A 35 -8.91 1.32 12.18
N ILE A 36 -8.01 2.25 12.42
CA ILE A 36 -6.85 2.08 13.29
C ILE A 36 -7.14 2.86 14.58
N ASP A 37 -7.46 2.17 15.65
CA ASP A 37 -7.91 2.79 16.92
C ASP A 37 -9.08 3.78 16.73
N GLY A 38 -9.99 3.45 15.80
CA GLY A 38 -11.17 4.28 15.48
C GLY A 38 -10.92 5.43 14.49
N GLN A 39 -9.73 5.55 13.95
CA GLN A 39 -9.32 6.60 13.01
C GLN A 39 -8.79 6.00 11.68
N GLU A 40 -8.63 6.84 10.68
CA GLU A 40 -8.04 6.46 9.39
C GLU A 40 -6.51 6.35 9.43
N VAL A 41 -5.84 7.04 10.38
CA VAL A 41 -4.38 7.15 10.45
C VAL A 41 -3.83 6.44 11.67
N ASN A 42 -2.75 5.69 11.48
CA ASN A 42 -1.91 5.18 12.56
C ASN A 42 -1.09 6.33 13.17
N MET A 43 -1.68 7.01 14.14
CA MET A 43 -1.09 8.21 14.75
C MET A 43 0.28 7.94 15.37
N ARG A 44 0.51 6.71 15.87
CA ARG A 44 1.81 6.34 16.43
C ARG A 44 2.88 6.28 15.33
N LEU A 45 2.61 5.61 14.20
CA LEU A 45 3.53 5.59 13.06
C LEU A 45 3.70 6.99 12.47
N ALA A 46 2.61 7.73 12.29
CA ALA A 46 2.65 9.08 11.75
C ALA A 46 3.52 10.02 12.59
N SER A 47 3.45 9.94 13.91
CA SER A 47 4.30 10.75 14.80
C SER A 47 5.77 10.36 14.73
N GLN A 48 6.09 9.08 14.51
CA GLN A 48 7.45 8.57 14.47
C GLN A 48 8.17 8.83 13.15
N ILE A 49 7.48 8.63 12.03
CA ILE A 49 8.10 8.64 10.70
C ILE A 49 7.48 9.65 9.72
N GLY A 50 6.54 10.46 10.17
CA GLY A 50 5.91 11.51 9.36
C GLY A 50 6.91 12.41 8.60
N PRO A 51 8.01 12.88 9.22
CA PRO A 51 9.03 13.67 8.53
C PRO A 51 9.75 12.96 7.38
N LEU A 52 9.67 11.63 7.30
CA LEU A 52 10.29 10.82 6.25
C LEU A 52 9.37 10.62 5.04
N LEU A 53 8.06 10.77 5.19
CA LEU A 53 7.07 10.48 4.16
C LEU A 53 7.35 11.16 2.81
N PRO A 54 7.74 12.45 2.76
CA PRO A 54 8.06 13.11 1.49
C PRO A 54 9.29 12.55 0.77
N LYS A 55 10.11 11.74 1.47
CA LYS A 55 11.31 11.11 0.93
C LYS A 55 11.09 9.68 0.45
N LEU A 56 9.91 9.11 0.73
CA LEU A 56 9.52 7.79 0.27
C LEU A 56 8.88 7.90 -1.12
N THR A 57 9.36 7.10 -2.05
CA THR A 57 8.75 6.99 -3.38
C THR A 57 7.50 6.12 -3.34
N HIS A 58 7.54 5.06 -2.53
CA HIS A 58 6.44 4.11 -2.39
C HIS A 58 6.47 3.46 -1.01
N TRP A 59 5.29 3.17 -0.47
CA TRP A 59 5.17 2.37 0.76
C TRP A 59 4.11 1.28 0.57
N ILE A 60 4.52 0.01 0.72
CA ILE A 60 3.67 -1.16 0.61
C ILE A 60 3.53 -1.79 1.99
N TRP A 61 2.30 -2.07 2.40
CA TRP A 61 1.99 -2.71 3.66
C TRP A 61 0.98 -3.85 3.51
N GLY A 62 0.87 -4.69 4.53
CA GLY A 62 -0.11 -5.77 4.63
C GLY A 62 -1.17 -5.47 5.69
N HIS A 63 -1.32 -6.37 6.66
CA HIS A 63 -2.20 -6.34 7.82
C HIS A 63 -3.70 -6.41 7.49
N GLU A 64 -4.26 -5.46 6.77
CA GLU A 64 -5.60 -5.59 6.22
C GLU A 64 -5.59 -6.65 5.12
N HIS A 65 -6.45 -7.66 5.21
CA HIS A 65 -6.56 -8.71 4.20
C HIS A 65 -7.27 -8.19 2.95
N ASN A 66 -6.68 -7.17 2.34
CA ASN A 66 -7.25 -6.41 1.27
C ASN A 66 -6.19 -5.99 0.25
N PHE A 67 -6.63 -5.65 -0.97
CA PHE A 67 -5.84 -4.97 -1.97
C PHE A 67 -6.39 -3.56 -2.19
N VAL A 68 -5.59 -2.54 -1.92
CA VAL A 68 -5.98 -1.14 -2.09
C VAL A 68 -4.78 -0.34 -2.58
N LEU A 69 -4.97 0.36 -3.67
CA LEU A 69 -4.02 1.35 -4.19
C LEU A 69 -4.43 2.74 -3.73
N TYR A 70 -3.51 3.47 -3.14
CA TYR A 70 -3.75 4.83 -2.66
C TYR A 70 -3.01 5.85 -3.53
N ASP A 71 -3.66 6.98 -3.77
CA ASP A 71 -3.01 8.16 -4.32
C ASP A 71 -2.24 8.93 -3.25
N SER A 72 -1.64 10.06 -3.61
CA SER A 72 -0.85 10.85 -2.67
C SER A 72 -1.67 11.28 -1.45
N TYR A 73 -1.18 10.94 -0.26
CA TYR A 73 -1.78 11.29 1.01
C TYR A 73 -0.71 11.52 2.08
N MET A 74 -0.90 12.48 3.00
CA MET A 74 0.05 12.80 4.07
C MET A 74 1.49 13.09 3.58
N ASN A 75 1.66 13.64 2.38
CA ASN A 75 2.95 13.83 1.69
C ASN A 75 3.67 12.52 1.30
N LEU A 76 3.04 11.37 1.40
CA LEU A 76 3.51 10.13 0.80
C LEU A 76 3.02 10.06 -0.65
N ALA A 77 3.94 9.88 -1.59
CA ALA A 77 3.62 9.97 -3.01
C ALA A 77 2.71 8.84 -3.49
N ARG A 78 3.00 7.60 -3.09
CA ARG A 78 2.25 6.40 -3.47
C ARG A 78 2.28 5.37 -2.36
N SER A 79 1.19 4.65 -2.19
CA SER A 79 1.15 3.52 -1.27
C SER A 79 0.14 2.45 -1.68
N CYS A 80 0.32 1.27 -1.11
CA CYS A 80 -0.52 0.11 -1.39
C CYS A 80 -0.71 -0.73 -0.13
N CYS A 81 -1.96 -1.13 0.14
CA CYS A 81 -2.24 -2.28 0.96
C CYS A 81 -2.21 -3.53 0.08
N LEU A 82 -1.28 -4.45 0.36
CA LEU A 82 -1.06 -5.70 -0.37
C LEU A 82 -1.27 -6.90 0.58
N GLY A 83 -2.30 -6.85 1.41
CA GLY A 83 -2.56 -7.88 2.44
C GLY A 83 -3.39 -9.08 1.97
N HIS A 84 -3.86 -9.10 0.73
CA HIS A 84 -4.78 -10.11 0.20
C HIS A 84 -4.09 -11.41 -0.25
N GLY A 85 -2.79 -11.57 -0.11
CA GLY A 85 -2.05 -12.77 -0.47
C GLY A 85 -1.92 -13.82 0.62
N ALA A 86 -2.37 -13.54 1.85
CA ALA A 86 -2.05 -14.39 2.99
C ALA A 86 -3.14 -15.40 3.35
N PHE A 87 -4.43 -15.09 3.06
CA PHE A 87 -5.53 -15.76 3.73
C PHE A 87 -6.83 -15.55 2.93
N PRO A 88 -7.64 -16.59 2.68
CA PRO A 88 -8.90 -16.45 1.96
C PRO A 88 -9.89 -15.57 2.71
N VAL A 89 -10.42 -14.55 2.03
CA VAL A 89 -11.41 -13.62 2.58
C VAL A 89 -12.70 -13.73 1.79
N GLY A 90 -13.82 -13.90 2.48
CA GLY A 90 -15.14 -13.92 1.85
C GLY A 90 -15.52 -12.56 1.25
N ILE A 91 -16.22 -12.55 0.13
CA ILE A 91 -16.66 -11.30 -0.50
C ILE A 91 -17.59 -10.47 0.41
N ASP A 92 -18.26 -11.13 1.33
CA ASP A 92 -19.14 -10.46 2.29
C ASP A 92 -18.36 -9.78 3.43
N GLU A 93 -17.12 -10.21 3.65
CA GLU A 93 -16.21 -9.63 4.66
C GLU A 93 -15.48 -8.40 4.12
N VAL A 94 -15.43 -8.22 2.80
CA VAL A 94 -14.75 -7.09 2.19
C VAL A 94 -15.61 -5.85 2.25
N VAL A 95 -15.15 -4.85 2.95
CA VAL A 95 -15.80 -3.53 2.97
C VAL A 95 -15.71 -2.90 1.58
N LYS A 96 -16.86 -2.74 0.92
CA LYS A 96 -16.95 -2.23 -0.46
C LYS A 96 -16.96 -0.69 -0.53
N VAL A 97 -17.40 -0.05 0.54
CA VAL A 97 -17.50 1.41 0.64
C VAL A 97 -16.42 1.90 1.60
N PRO A 98 -15.63 2.91 1.22
CA PRO A 98 -14.66 3.49 2.14
C PRO A 98 -15.34 4.01 3.40
N LYS A 99 -14.83 3.63 4.57
CA LYS A 99 -15.22 4.20 5.87
C LYS A 99 -14.66 5.63 6.02
N HIS A 100 -13.51 5.88 5.40
CA HIS A 100 -12.80 7.15 5.44
C HIS A 100 -12.64 7.70 4.00
N PRO A 101 -13.67 8.40 3.48
CA PRO A 101 -13.70 8.85 2.08
C PRO A 101 -12.66 9.93 1.76
N ASP A 102 -12.09 10.58 2.77
CA ASP A 102 -11.03 11.58 2.62
C ASP A 102 -9.64 10.95 2.36
N VAL A 103 -9.50 9.64 2.58
CA VAL A 103 -8.30 8.90 2.19
C VAL A 103 -8.38 8.54 0.71
N PRO A 104 -7.52 9.14 -0.15
CA PRO A 104 -7.67 9.00 -1.59
C PRO A 104 -7.26 7.62 -2.08
N VAL A 105 -8.16 6.95 -2.79
CA VAL A 105 -7.92 5.65 -3.43
C VAL A 105 -7.86 5.79 -4.94
N ILE A 106 -6.98 5.02 -5.58
CA ILE A 106 -6.89 4.96 -7.04
C ILE A 106 -8.11 4.20 -7.56
N LYS A 107 -8.74 4.77 -8.58
CA LYS A 107 -9.95 4.23 -9.22
C LYS A 107 -9.63 3.76 -10.63
N GLY A 108 -10.32 2.70 -11.04
CA GLY A 108 -10.32 2.24 -12.41
C GLY A 108 -11.19 3.11 -13.34
N ASP A 109 -11.27 2.70 -14.59
CA ASP A 109 -12.07 3.40 -15.62
C ASP A 109 -13.57 3.42 -15.32
N ASP A 110 -14.04 2.48 -14.50
CA ASP A 110 -15.44 2.40 -14.03
C ASP A 110 -15.73 3.36 -12.85
N GLY A 111 -14.75 4.12 -12.39
CA GLY A 111 -14.85 5.05 -11.28
C GLY A 111 -14.84 4.39 -9.89
N ASN A 112 -14.70 3.06 -9.81
CA ASN A 112 -14.60 2.32 -8.56
C ASN A 112 -13.13 2.15 -8.13
N PRO A 113 -12.85 1.99 -6.82
CA PRO A 113 -11.53 1.64 -6.36
C PRO A 113 -11.02 0.35 -7.03
N ILE A 114 -9.76 0.35 -7.47
CA ILE A 114 -9.11 -0.86 -7.96
C ILE A 114 -8.95 -1.82 -6.79
N ARG A 115 -9.51 -3.01 -6.90
CA ARG A 115 -9.61 -4.02 -5.83
C ARG A 115 -9.24 -5.39 -6.38
N ALA A 116 -8.95 -6.32 -5.46
CA ALA A 116 -8.84 -7.73 -5.83
C ALA A 116 -10.16 -8.23 -6.45
N ASP A 117 -10.04 -9.01 -7.52
CA ASP A 117 -11.18 -9.70 -8.11
C ASP A 117 -11.70 -10.79 -7.16
N THR A 118 -12.87 -11.35 -7.50
CA THR A 118 -13.50 -12.40 -6.69
C THR A 118 -13.82 -13.62 -7.53
N THR A 119 -13.62 -14.79 -6.97
CA THR A 119 -13.96 -16.08 -7.60
C THR A 119 -14.58 -17.00 -6.56
N GLY A 120 -15.73 -17.62 -6.89
CA GLY A 120 -16.38 -18.59 -6.01
C GLY A 120 -16.77 -18.07 -4.63
N GLY A 121 -17.04 -16.78 -4.51
CA GLY A 121 -17.41 -16.15 -3.23
C GLY A 121 -16.23 -15.73 -2.34
N LEU A 122 -14.99 -15.85 -2.84
CA LEU A 122 -13.76 -15.42 -2.17
C LEU A 122 -13.07 -14.32 -2.97
N CYS A 123 -12.35 -13.46 -2.29
CA CYS A 123 -11.41 -12.53 -2.92
C CYS A 123 -10.20 -13.31 -3.43
N ASN A 124 -9.79 -13.04 -4.66
CA ASN A 124 -8.59 -13.63 -5.23
C ASN A 124 -7.36 -13.10 -4.49
N HIS A 125 -6.41 -13.99 -4.28
CA HIS A 125 -5.09 -13.62 -3.78
C HIS A 125 -4.31 -12.89 -4.87
N GLY A 126 -3.24 -12.24 -4.46
CA GLY A 126 -2.34 -11.58 -5.39
C GLY A 126 -1.02 -11.21 -4.77
N TYR A 127 -0.15 -10.70 -5.61
CA TYR A 127 1.21 -10.32 -5.27
C TYR A 127 1.65 -9.11 -6.11
N ALA A 128 2.79 -8.55 -5.77
CA ALA A 128 3.42 -7.49 -6.56
C ALA A 128 4.83 -7.88 -6.94
N ILE A 129 5.23 -7.49 -8.15
CA ILE A 129 6.62 -7.54 -8.62
C ILE A 129 7.14 -6.11 -8.69
N ILE A 130 8.31 -5.89 -8.10
CA ILE A 130 9.02 -4.62 -8.17
C ILE A 130 10.21 -4.80 -9.09
N ASP A 131 10.15 -4.21 -10.27
CA ASP A 131 11.26 -4.15 -11.22
C ASP A 131 12.07 -2.88 -10.96
N LEU A 132 13.37 -3.05 -10.76
CA LEU A 132 14.31 -1.95 -10.53
C LEU A 132 15.33 -1.90 -11.68
N ASP A 133 15.39 -0.76 -12.37
CA ASP A 133 16.34 -0.51 -13.45
C ASP A 133 17.02 0.85 -13.25
N GLY A 134 18.18 0.83 -12.61
CA GLY A 134 18.96 2.03 -12.32
C GLY A 134 18.18 3.06 -11.50
N ALA A 135 17.86 4.19 -12.13
CA ALA A 135 17.11 5.28 -11.50
C ALA A 135 15.59 5.13 -11.66
N SER A 136 15.11 4.15 -12.41
CA SER A 136 13.70 3.87 -12.62
C SER A 136 13.26 2.62 -11.87
N GLY A 137 11.96 2.51 -11.64
CA GLY A 137 11.35 1.32 -11.09
C GLY A 137 9.88 1.26 -11.46
N LYS A 138 9.34 0.05 -11.43
CA LYS A 138 7.93 -0.22 -11.69
C LYS A 138 7.42 -1.25 -10.69
N VAL A 139 6.22 -1.03 -10.19
CA VAL A 139 5.48 -2.03 -9.42
C VAL A 139 4.33 -2.53 -10.28
N SER A 140 4.30 -3.83 -10.52
CA SER A 140 3.21 -4.53 -11.23
C SER A 140 2.46 -5.41 -10.25
N TYR A 141 1.15 -5.26 -10.18
CA TYR A 141 0.28 -5.97 -9.24
C TYR A 141 -0.49 -7.06 -10.00
N TYR A 142 -0.41 -8.28 -9.51
CA TYR A 142 -0.98 -9.47 -10.14
C TYR A 142 -2.02 -10.15 -9.25
N ARG A 143 -2.92 -10.88 -9.87
CA ARG A 143 -3.78 -11.88 -9.22
C ARG A 143 -3.16 -13.26 -9.41
N ASP A 144 -3.37 -14.16 -8.46
CA ASP A 144 -2.90 -15.55 -8.56
C ASP A 144 -3.61 -16.36 -9.65
N SER A 145 -4.78 -15.91 -10.10
CA SER A 145 -5.56 -16.53 -11.18
C SER A 145 -5.14 -16.10 -12.60
N ASP A 146 -4.30 -15.07 -12.73
CA ASP A 146 -3.77 -14.57 -14.00
C ASP A 146 -2.38 -13.94 -13.76
N GLU A 147 -1.34 -14.77 -13.94
CA GLU A 147 0.05 -14.38 -13.72
C GLU A 147 0.66 -13.62 -14.92
N ASP A 148 0.02 -13.68 -16.07
CA ASP A 148 0.55 -13.08 -17.30
C ASP A 148 0.18 -11.60 -17.44
N THR A 149 -0.94 -11.19 -16.84
CA THR A 149 -1.48 -9.84 -17.02
C THR A 149 -1.60 -9.10 -15.68
N PRO A 150 -0.82 -8.02 -15.45
CA PRO A 150 -0.97 -7.24 -14.23
C PRO A 150 -2.33 -6.56 -14.17
N MET A 151 -2.97 -6.57 -13.00
CA MET A 151 -4.19 -5.81 -12.72
C MET A 151 -3.94 -4.30 -12.80
N TYR A 152 -2.74 -3.88 -12.40
CA TYR A 152 -2.34 -2.48 -12.37
C TYR A 152 -0.81 -2.35 -12.35
N GLU A 153 -0.31 -1.27 -12.90
CA GLU A 153 1.12 -0.94 -12.88
C GLU A 153 1.34 0.50 -12.42
N GLN A 154 2.38 0.71 -11.64
CA GLN A 154 2.81 2.04 -11.21
C GLN A 154 4.29 2.24 -11.49
N VAL A 155 4.61 3.30 -12.21
CA VAL A 155 6.01 3.73 -12.40
C VAL A 155 6.45 4.50 -11.15
N MET A 156 7.60 4.16 -10.62
CA MET A 156 8.28 4.86 -9.52
C MET A 156 9.25 5.89 -10.12
N ASN A 157 8.77 7.11 -10.33
CA ASN A 157 9.55 8.23 -10.85
C ASN A 157 10.13 9.12 -9.75
#